data_d5167e6cabc57b0740ec86db80f46318
#
_entry.id   d5167e6cabc57b0740ec86db80f46318
#
_cell.length_a   1.000
_cell.length_b   1.000
_cell.length_c   1.000
_cell.angle_alpha   90.00
_cell.angle_beta   90.00
_cell.angle_gamma   90.00
#
_symmetry.space_group_name_H-M   'P 1'
#
loop_
_entity.id
_entity.type
_entity.pdbx_description
1 polymer ?
#
loop_
_entity_poly.entity_id
_entity_poly.type
_entity_poly.pdbx_seq_one_letter_code
_entity_poly.pdbx_strand_id
1 'polypeptide(L)'
;MFVVIQIRTTNNANKVVSQTFTSNVLRNQVLKWKERYDTTYAELQSSEKKLEDVRQQASENTDGSDEKEAELKKNNILIGLTDVTGEGVIVTLKDNNTVTADSNILDPSMVIVHMPDILGVINELKNAGAEAISINDQRVVSTTSLTCEGNIININGEKISSPFVIKAIGSSIYMNSALTRAGGTIEYLNRYIQASVKTSNNITIGKYTGVLNPKYIKYTE
;
A
#
# COMPACT_ATOMS: atom_id res chain seq x y z
N MET A 1 18.46 36.24 -41.64
CA MET A 1 18.00 36.27 -40.22
C MET A 1 16.54 35.87 -40.06
N PHE A 2 15.60 36.28 -40.88
CA PHE A 2 14.16 35.93 -40.77
C PHE A 2 13.86 34.44 -40.92
N VAL A 3 14.51 33.70 -41.81
CA VAL A 3 14.26 32.28 -42.09
C VAL A 3 14.58 31.39 -40.85
N VAL A 4 15.64 31.72 -40.10
CA VAL A 4 16.03 30.95 -38.89
C VAL A 4 15.03 31.14 -37.76
N ILE A 5 14.41 32.32 -37.66
CA ILE A 5 13.37 32.60 -36.67
C ILE A 5 12.09 31.81 -37.00
N GLN A 6 11.69 31.75 -38.27
CA GLN A 6 10.51 30.96 -38.68
C GLN A 6 10.71 29.47 -38.47
N ILE A 7 11.88 28.90 -38.72
CA ILE A 7 12.15 27.47 -38.46
C ILE A 7 12.10 27.16 -36.96
N ARG A 8 12.65 28.04 -36.10
CA ARG A 8 12.55 27.86 -34.63
C ARG A 8 11.12 27.95 -34.12
N THR A 9 10.32 28.89 -34.65
CA THR A 9 8.93 29.07 -34.23
C THR A 9 8.06 27.89 -34.66
N THR A 10 8.23 27.38 -35.90
CA THR A 10 7.52 26.19 -36.39
C THR A 10 7.92 24.92 -35.63
N ASN A 11 9.18 24.72 -35.31
CA ASN A 11 9.66 23.58 -34.55
C ASN A 11 9.12 23.59 -33.10
N ASN A 12 9.07 24.76 -32.46
CA ASN A 12 8.48 24.91 -31.13
C ASN A 12 6.98 24.69 -31.15
N ALA A 13 6.25 25.22 -32.12
CA ALA A 13 4.81 25.00 -32.26
C ALA A 13 4.49 23.52 -32.51
N ASN A 14 5.23 22.84 -33.38
CA ASN A 14 5.05 21.40 -33.61
C ASN A 14 5.38 20.56 -32.39
N LYS A 15 6.38 20.94 -31.59
CA LYS A 15 6.74 20.26 -30.34
C LYS A 15 5.61 20.42 -29.29
N VAL A 16 5.05 21.62 -29.14
CA VAL A 16 3.94 21.89 -28.22
C VAL A 16 2.69 21.15 -28.65
N VAL A 17 2.33 21.17 -29.95
CA VAL A 17 1.18 20.42 -30.48
C VAL A 17 1.35 18.91 -30.26
N SER A 18 2.54 18.36 -30.53
CA SER A 18 2.84 16.94 -30.31
C SER A 18 2.73 16.58 -28.82
N GLN A 19 3.27 17.40 -27.92
CA GLN A 19 3.17 17.16 -26.47
C GLN A 19 1.72 17.23 -25.98
N THR A 20 0.94 18.19 -26.46
CA THR A 20 -0.49 18.32 -26.10
C THR A 20 -1.30 17.13 -26.60
N PHE A 21 -1.02 16.68 -27.82
CA PHE A 21 -1.68 15.49 -28.41
C PHE A 21 -1.34 14.23 -27.60
N THR A 22 -0.07 14.00 -27.29
CA THR A 22 0.38 12.86 -26.48
C THR A 22 -0.24 12.90 -25.08
N SER A 23 -0.30 14.08 -24.45
CA SER A 23 -0.93 14.27 -23.15
C SER A 23 -2.42 13.95 -23.17
N ASN A 24 -3.15 14.36 -24.23
CA ASN A 24 -4.58 14.07 -24.37
C ASN A 24 -4.83 12.58 -24.63
N VAL A 25 -4.01 11.91 -25.41
CA VAL A 25 -4.09 10.47 -25.66
C VAL A 25 -3.85 9.70 -24.35
N LEU A 26 -2.81 10.06 -23.60
CA LEU A 26 -2.50 9.44 -22.32
C LEU A 26 -3.64 9.66 -21.30
N ARG A 27 -4.16 10.88 -21.22
CA ARG A 27 -5.31 11.22 -20.36
C ARG A 27 -6.53 10.37 -20.69
N ASN A 28 -6.86 10.21 -21.99
CA ASN A 28 -7.98 9.39 -22.41
C ASN A 28 -7.76 7.90 -22.10
N GLN A 29 -6.55 7.40 -22.22
CA GLN A 29 -6.20 6.04 -21.81
C GLN A 29 -6.38 5.86 -20.29
N VAL A 30 -5.89 6.79 -19.47
CA VAL A 30 -6.07 6.75 -18.01
C VAL A 30 -7.56 6.77 -17.63
N LEU A 31 -8.37 7.62 -18.26
CA LEU A 31 -9.81 7.67 -18.01
C LEU A 31 -10.50 6.35 -18.38
N LYS A 32 -10.13 5.74 -19.51
CA LYS A 32 -10.66 4.44 -19.94
C LYS A 32 -10.27 3.30 -19.00
N TRP A 33 -9.02 3.31 -18.50
CA TRP A 33 -8.58 2.33 -17.50
C TRP A 33 -9.26 2.53 -16.16
N LYS A 34 -9.47 3.78 -15.75
CA LYS A 34 -10.23 4.11 -14.54
C LYS A 34 -11.67 3.62 -14.63
N GLU A 35 -12.36 3.87 -15.74
CA GLU A 35 -13.71 3.39 -15.95
C GLU A 35 -13.80 1.85 -15.89
N ARG A 36 -12.85 1.15 -16.51
CA ARG A 36 -12.76 -0.31 -16.43
C ARG A 36 -12.52 -0.80 -15.01
N TYR A 37 -11.61 -0.14 -14.31
CA TYR A 37 -11.33 -0.46 -12.91
C TYR A 37 -12.60 -0.30 -12.06
N ASP A 38 -13.25 0.85 -12.15
CA ASP A 38 -14.47 1.16 -11.37
C ASP A 38 -15.58 0.15 -11.67
N THR A 39 -15.77 -0.24 -12.95
CA THR A 39 -16.75 -1.24 -13.35
C THR A 39 -16.44 -2.62 -12.79
N THR A 40 -15.20 -3.09 -12.97
CA THR A 40 -14.76 -4.40 -12.45
C THR A 40 -14.79 -4.46 -10.94
N TYR A 41 -14.44 -3.36 -10.27
CA TYR A 41 -14.51 -3.26 -8.82
C TYR A 41 -15.96 -3.32 -8.30
N ALA A 42 -16.89 -2.66 -8.97
CA ALA A 42 -18.33 -2.75 -8.64
C ALA A 42 -18.88 -4.17 -8.86
N GLU A 43 -18.46 -4.86 -9.94
CA GLU A 43 -18.82 -6.25 -10.19
C GLU A 43 -18.27 -7.20 -9.12
N LEU A 44 -17.00 -6.98 -8.68
CA LEU A 44 -16.39 -7.72 -7.59
C LEU A 44 -17.17 -7.54 -6.30
N GLN A 45 -17.47 -6.29 -5.90
CA GLN A 45 -18.26 -6.01 -4.69
C GLN A 45 -19.66 -6.66 -4.75
N SER A 46 -20.31 -6.61 -5.91
CA SER A 46 -21.61 -7.27 -6.10
C SER A 46 -21.52 -8.79 -5.93
N SER A 47 -20.44 -9.40 -6.44
CA SER A 47 -20.21 -10.85 -6.34
C SER A 47 -19.87 -11.28 -4.92
N GLU A 48 -19.06 -10.48 -4.21
CA GLU A 48 -18.75 -10.70 -2.78
C GLU A 48 -20.01 -10.64 -1.92
N LYS A 49 -20.87 -9.62 -2.17
CA LYS A 49 -22.15 -9.50 -1.47
C LYS A 49 -23.06 -10.70 -1.72
N LYS A 50 -23.19 -11.13 -2.98
CA LYS A 50 -23.98 -12.34 -3.33
C LYS A 50 -23.43 -13.59 -2.64
N LEU A 51 -22.10 -13.73 -2.55
CA LEU A 51 -21.46 -14.85 -1.85
C LEU A 51 -21.80 -14.82 -0.36
N GLU A 52 -21.78 -13.64 0.27
CA GLU A 52 -22.14 -13.49 1.67
C GLU A 52 -23.61 -13.79 1.93
N ASP A 53 -24.52 -13.29 1.04
CA ASP A 53 -25.96 -13.59 1.11
C ASP A 53 -26.24 -15.10 1.00
N VAL A 54 -25.54 -15.81 0.08
CA VAL A 54 -25.66 -17.28 -0.06
C VAL A 54 -25.14 -18.02 1.16
N ARG A 55 -24.02 -17.55 1.73
CA ARG A 55 -23.46 -18.14 2.97
C ARG A 55 -24.42 -17.97 4.15
N GLN A 56 -25.00 -16.77 4.30
CA GLN A 56 -25.98 -16.50 5.34
C GLN A 56 -27.23 -17.38 5.18
N GLN A 57 -27.78 -17.50 3.97
CA GLN A 57 -28.91 -18.39 3.69
C GLN A 57 -28.59 -19.87 3.95
N ALA A 58 -27.38 -20.31 3.64
CA ALA A 58 -26.92 -21.65 3.93
C ALA A 58 -26.79 -21.89 5.45
N SER A 59 -26.40 -20.85 6.20
CA SER A 59 -26.26 -20.93 7.65
C SER A 59 -27.60 -21.02 8.37
N GLU A 60 -28.64 -20.32 7.92
CA GLU A 60 -29.96 -20.33 8.51
C GLU A 60 -30.68 -21.71 8.44
N ASN A 61 -30.20 -22.61 7.56
CA ASN A 61 -30.84 -23.91 7.31
C ASN A 61 -30.15 -25.12 7.98
N THR A 62 -29.14 -24.90 8.84
CA THR A 62 -28.37 -26.02 9.42
C THR A 62 -28.09 -25.83 10.90
N ASP A 63 -28.45 -26.80 11.74
CA ASP A 63 -28.07 -26.85 13.17
C ASP A 63 -26.51 -26.79 13.30
N GLY A 64 -26.02 -25.87 14.15
CA GLY A 64 -24.57 -25.64 14.34
C GLY A 64 -23.92 -24.65 13.34
N SER A 65 -24.72 -23.87 12.61
CA SER A 65 -24.23 -22.91 11.61
C SER A 65 -23.58 -21.69 12.26
N ASP A 66 -24.06 -21.25 13.42
CA ASP A 66 -23.55 -20.04 14.12
C ASP A 66 -22.09 -20.19 14.51
N GLU A 67 -21.68 -21.38 14.98
CA GLU A 67 -20.28 -21.66 15.33
C GLU A 67 -19.38 -21.64 14.07
N LYS A 68 -19.85 -22.25 12.98
CA LYS A 68 -19.11 -22.28 11.70
C LYS A 68 -19.00 -20.89 11.07
N GLU A 69 -20.05 -20.08 11.17
CA GLU A 69 -20.02 -18.70 10.69
C GLU A 69 -19.05 -17.84 11.50
N ALA A 70 -19.07 -17.98 12.84
CA ALA A 70 -18.13 -17.29 13.74
C ALA A 70 -16.67 -17.71 13.45
N GLU A 71 -16.42 -19.00 13.22
CA GLU A 71 -15.11 -19.51 12.83
C GLU A 71 -14.67 -18.96 11.47
N LEU A 72 -15.56 -18.93 10.49
CA LEU A 72 -15.27 -18.38 9.16
C LEU A 72 -14.94 -16.88 9.24
N LYS A 73 -15.70 -16.09 9.99
CA LYS A 73 -15.42 -14.68 10.23
C LYS A 73 -14.04 -14.47 10.89
N LYS A 74 -13.73 -15.26 11.92
CA LYS A 74 -12.43 -15.23 12.58
C LYS A 74 -11.29 -15.57 11.62
N ASN A 75 -11.46 -16.61 10.81
CA ASN A 75 -10.45 -17.02 9.81
C ASN A 75 -10.26 -15.94 8.75
N ASN A 76 -11.33 -15.30 8.26
CA ASN A 76 -11.26 -14.20 7.30
C ASN A 76 -10.50 -12.98 7.86
N ILE A 77 -10.66 -12.66 9.15
CA ILE A 77 -9.89 -11.62 9.83
C ILE A 77 -8.40 -11.98 9.83
N LEU A 78 -8.06 -13.21 10.22
CA LEU A 78 -6.68 -13.67 10.36
C LEU A 78 -5.93 -13.70 9.02
N ILE A 79 -6.59 -14.11 7.94
CA ILE A 79 -5.98 -14.12 6.60
C ILE A 79 -6.07 -12.77 5.87
N GLY A 80 -6.71 -11.77 6.48
CA GLY A 80 -6.76 -10.40 5.97
C GLY A 80 -7.85 -10.13 4.93
N LEU A 81 -8.88 -10.97 4.82
CA LEU A 81 -10.01 -10.81 3.89
C LEU A 81 -11.16 -9.96 4.44
N THR A 82 -10.98 -9.32 5.58
CA THR A 82 -11.99 -8.47 6.23
C THR A 82 -11.36 -7.14 6.60
N ASP A 83 -12.14 -6.07 6.47
CA ASP A 83 -11.79 -4.76 7.00
C ASP A 83 -11.71 -4.84 8.52
N VAL A 84 -10.71 -4.21 9.10
CA VAL A 84 -10.49 -4.23 10.55
C VAL A 84 -10.25 -2.83 11.08
N THR A 85 -10.68 -2.60 12.32
CA THR A 85 -10.46 -1.34 13.04
C THR A 85 -9.92 -1.61 14.43
N GLY A 86 -9.08 -0.73 14.94
CA GLY A 86 -8.54 -0.85 16.30
C GLY A 86 -7.59 0.28 16.64
N GLU A 87 -7.06 0.25 17.87
CA GLU A 87 -5.96 1.12 18.25
C GLU A 87 -4.65 0.68 17.59
N GLY A 88 -3.68 1.58 17.52
CA GLY A 88 -2.39 1.23 16.97
C GLY A 88 -1.49 2.41 16.66
N VAL A 89 -0.65 2.25 15.65
CA VAL A 89 0.31 3.26 15.21
C VAL A 89 0.23 3.52 13.70
N ILE A 90 0.56 4.74 13.33
CA ILE A 90 0.75 5.18 11.94
C ILE A 90 2.19 5.64 11.80
N VAL A 91 2.95 4.93 10.98
CA VAL A 91 4.34 5.26 10.64
C VAL A 91 4.35 5.91 9.27
N THR A 92 4.99 7.06 9.16
CA THR A 92 5.18 7.75 7.88
C THR A 92 6.66 7.80 7.55
N LEU A 93 7.03 7.24 6.41
CA LEU A 93 8.38 7.32 5.84
C LEU A 93 8.34 8.22 4.61
N LYS A 94 9.24 9.19 4.56
CA LYS A 94 9.30 10.17 3.47
C LYS A 94 10.76 10.39 3.06
N ASP A 95 10.97 10.56 1.75
CA ASP A 95 12.25 10.94 1.19
C ASP A 95 12.75 12.25 1.79
N ASN A 96 14.04 12.36 2.03
CA ASN A 96 14.64 13.56 2.60
C ASN A 96 15.10 14.52 1.50
N ASN A 97 14.17 15.33 1.01
CA ASN A 97 14.43 16.32 -0.03
C ASN A 97 15.15 17.59 0.50
N THR A 98 15.46 17.67 1.81
CA THR A 98 16.17 18.83 2.39
C THR A 98 17.67 18.73 2.22
N VAL A 99 18.17 17.58 1.80
CA VAL A 99 19.57 17.37 1.47
C VAL A 99 19.82 17.96 0.09
N THR A 100 20.27 19.20 0.05
CA THR A 100 20.62 19.93 -1.18
C THR A 100 22.02 19.58 -1.66
N ALA A 101 22.35 20.00 -2.88
CA ALA A 101 23.66 19.78 -3.53
C ALA A 101 24.90 20.25 -2.72
N ASP A 102 24.70 21.05 -1.67
CA ASP A 102 25.76 21.50 -0.75
C ASP A 102 26.12 20.47 0.33
N SER A 103 25.30 19.43 0.53
CA SER A 103 25.66 18.33 1.43
C SER A 103 26.56 17.35 0.66
N ASN A 104 27.68 16.96 1.23
CA ASN A 104 28.62 15.95 0.70
C ASN A 104 28.00 14.54 0.55
N ILE A 105 26.72 14.44 0.17
CA ILE A 105 26.08 13.18 -0.15
C ILE A 105 26.48 12.78 -1.54
N LEU A 106 27.35 11.79 -1.62
CA LEU A 106 27.90 11.25 -2.86
C LEU A 106 26.86 10.49 -3.69
N ASP A 107 25.76 10.00 -3.06
CA ASP A 107 24.73 9.21 -3.72
C ASP A 107 23.31 9.67 -3.31
N PRO A 108 22.55 10.30 -4.24
CA PRO A 108 21.17 10.72 -3.99
C PRO A 108 20.22 9.58 -3.57
N SER A 109 20.56 8.33 -3.91
CA SER A 109 19.74 7.17 -3.52
C SER A 109 19.71 6.96 -2.00
N MET A 110 20.72 7.44 -1.27
CA MET A 110 20.79 7.27 0.19
C MET A 110 19.72 8.05 0.95
N VAL A 111 19.06 9.02 0.33
CA VAL A 111 18.06 9.90 0.98
C VAL A 111 16.62 9.62 0.56
N ILE A 112 16.40 8.56 -0.19
CA ILE A 112 15.08 8.06 -0.57
C ILE A 112 14.73 6.80 0.23
N VAL A 113 13.43 6.56 0.38
CA VAL A 113 12.91 5.37 1.05
C VAL A 113 13.10 4.15 0.16
N HIS A 114 13.69 3.08 0.71
CA HIS A 114 13.86 1.81 0.04
C HIS A 114 12.97 0.72 0.64
N MET A 115 12.76 -0.36 -0.15
CA MET A 115 12.00 -1.52 0.32
C MET A 115 12.53 -2.09 1.65
N PRO A 116 13.84 -2.23 1.91
CA PRO A 116 14.34 -2.70 3.20
C PRO A 116 13.93 -1.83 4.40
N ASP A 117 13.76 -0.53 4.20
CA ASP A 117 13.31 0.39 5.26
C ASP A 117 11.87 0.08 5.67
N ILE A 118 11.01 -0.12 4.68
CA ILE A 118 9.61 -0.52 4.89
C ILE A 118 9.54 -1.89 5.57
N LEU A 119 10.33 -2.87 5.09
CA LEU A 119 10.39 -4.21 5.68
C LEU A 119 10.90 -4.18 7.12
N GLY A 120 11.90 -3.34 7.41
CA GLY A 120 12.40 -3.14 8.77
C GLY A 120 11.30 -2.67 9.72
N VAL A 121 10.52 -1.67 9.32
CA VAL A 121 9.37 -1.17 10.09
C VAL A 121 8.30 -2.25 10.27
N ILE A 122 7.93 -2.99 9.20
CA ILE A 122 6.94 -4.06 9.26
C ILE A 122 7.37 -5.16 10.23
N ASN A 123 8.64 -5.57 10.16
CA ASN A 123 9.17 -6.61 11.05
C ASN A 123 9.17 -6.17 12.51
N GLU A 124 9.55 -4.91 12.79
CA GLU A 124 9.47 -4.37 14.14
C GLU A 124 8.04 -4.31 14.67
N LEU A 125 7.08 -3.89 13.83
CA LEU A 125 5.66 -3.89 14.17
C LEU A 125 5.13 -5.30 14.45
N LYS A 126 5.49 -6.29 13.63
CA LYS A 126 5.12 -7.70 13.86
C LYS A 126 5.72 -8.23 15.16
N ASN A 127 6.98 -7.93 15.45
CA ASN A 127 7.63 -8.32 16.71
C ASN A 127 6.97 -7.65 17.93
N ALA A 128 6.44 -6.44 17.76
CA ALA A 128 5.70 -5.71 18.80
C ALA A 128 4.23 -6.15 18.94
N GLY A 129 3.79 -7.16 18.20
CA GLY A 129 2.44 -7.73 18.29
C GLY A 129 1.40 -7.05 17.42
N ALA A 130 1.78 -6.49 16.26
CA ALA A 130 0.81 -5.99 15.31
C ALA A 130 -0.08 -7.13 14.77
N GLU A 131 -1.41 -6.95 14.85
CA GLU A 131 -2.43 -7.91 14.40
C GLU A 131 -2.83 -7.70 12.94
N ALA A 132 -2.77 -6.45 12.47
CA ALA A 132 -3.00 -6.10 11.08
C ALA A 132 -2.08 -4.94 10.66
N ILE A 133 -1.58 -5.00 9.43
CA ILE A 133 -0.70 -3.97 8.86
C ILE A 133 -1.18 -3.63 7.44
N SER A 134 -1.08 -2.36 7.06
CA SER A 134 -1.20 -1.92 5.67
C SER A 134 -0.13 -0.89 5.31
N ILE A 135 0.19 -0.78 4.03
CA ILE A 135 1.12 0.21 3.47
C ILE A 135 0.35 0.96 2.38
N ASN A 136 0.11 2.27 2.54
CA ASN A 136 -0.69 3.07 1.61
C ASN A 136 -1.98 2.35 1.21
N ASP A 137 -2.72 1.87 2.23
CA ASP A 137 -3.98 1.13 2.13
C ASP A 137 -3.87 -0.28 1.48
N GLN A 138 -2.67 -0.73 1.10
CA GLN A 138 -2.43 -2.12 0.69
C GLN A 138 -2.27 -3.01 1.93
N ARG A 139 -3.23 -3.93 2.17
CA ARG A 139 -3.17 -4.90 3.29
C ARG A 139 -1.94 -5.79 3.17
N VAL A 140 -1.19 -5.90 4.25
CA VAL A 140 -0.07 -6.84 4.34
C VAL A 140 -0.59 -8.20 4.77
N VAL A 141 -0.39 -9.21 3.93
CA VAL A 141 -0.73 -10.62 4.15
C VAL A 141 0.50 -11.50 3.88
N SER A 142 0.37 -12.81 4.08
CA SER A 142 1.48 -13.76 3.86
C SER A 142 2.04 -13.74 2.43
N THR A 143 1.20 -13.42 1.45
CA THR A 143 1.56 -13.35 0.02
C THR A 143 1.93 -11.95 -0.47
N THR A 144 1.97 -10.97 0.41
CA THR A 144 2.34 -9.60 0.04
C THR A 144 3.74 -9.55 -0.52
N SER A 145 3.88 -8.99 -1.72
CA SER A 145 5.16 -8.74 -2.38
C SER A 145 5.52 -7.26 -2.32
N LEU A 146 6.80 -6.99 -2.09
CA LEU A 146 7.39 -5.65 -2.18
C LEU A 146 8.59 -5.73 -3.11
N THR A 147 8.68 -4.82 -4.10
CA THR A 147 9.82 -4.72 -5.01
C THR A 147 10.16 -3.26 -5.28
N CYS A 148 11.47 -2.93 -5.26
CA CYS A 148 11.95 -1.60 -5.65
C CYS A 148 12.02 -1.49 -7.19
N GLU A 149 11.48 -0.39 -7.72
CA GLU A 149 11.58 0.02 -9.13
C GLU A 149 12.12 1.48 -9.19
N GLY A 150 13.37 1.67 -8.80
CA GLY A 150 13.97 3.01 -8.63
C GLY A 150 13.42 3.74 -7.40
N ASN A 151 12.79 4.90 -7.59
CA ASN A 151 12.14 5.70 -6.53
C ASN A 151 10.67 5.32 -6.28
N ILE A 152 10.21 4.24 -6.88
CA ILE A 152 8.86 3.67 -6.72
C ILE A 152 9.00 2.30 -6.08
N ILE A 153 8.11 1.97 -5.16
CA ILE A 153 8.00 0.63 -4.58
C ILE A 153 6.68 0.03 -5.02
N ASN A 154 6.75 -1.14 -5.63
CA ASN A 154 5.59 -1.91 -6.01
C ASN A 154 5.16 -2.76 -4.80
N ILE A 155 3.90 -2.62 -4.37
CA ILE A 155 3.31 -3.32 -3.23
C ILE A 155 2.04 -4.00 -3.70
N ASN A 156 1.99 -5.33 -3.67
CA ASN A 156 0.84 -6.11 -4.17
C ASN A 156 0.45 -5.79 -5.64
N GLY A 157 1.41 -5.35 -6.48
CA GLY A 157 1.13 -4.92 -7.84
C GLY A 157 0.86 -3.42 -8.01
N GLU A 158 0.65 -2.66 -6.93
CA GLU A 158 0.44 -1.22 -6.95
C GLU A 158 1.76 -0.46 -6.83
N LYS A 159 1.97 0.50 -7.71
CA LYS A 159 3.17 1.35 -7.75
C LYS A 159 2.99 2.58 -6.85
N ILE A 160 3.76 2.64 -5.80
CA ILE A 160 3.66 3.66 -4.75
C ILE A 160 4.98 4.42 -4.66
N SER A 161 4.90 5.74 -4.55
CA SER A 161 6.03 6.64 -4.28
C SER A 161 5.90 7.26 -2.89
N SER A 162 7.00 7.83 -2.41
CA SER A 162 7.02 8.59 -1.16
C SER A 162 5.92 9.69 -1.12
N PRO A 163 5.21 9.87 0.01
CA PRO A 163 5.42 9.24 1.31
C PRO A 163 4.77 7.84 1.43
N PHE A 164 5.43 6.95 2.19
CA PHE A 164 4.88 5.66 2.56
C PHE A 164 4.23 5.74 3.94
N VAL A 165 2.93 5.43 4.00
CA VAL A 165 2.14 5.44 5.22
C VAL A 165 1.83 4.01 5.64
N ILE A 166 2.46 3.57 6.73
CA ILE A 166 2.28 2.23 7.29
C ILE A 166 1.34 2.36 8.48
N LYS A 167 0.17 1.72 8.40
CA LYS A 167 -0.79 1.63 9.49
C LYS A 167 -0.67 0.25 10.13
N ALA A 168 -0.68 0.19 11.45
CA ALA A 168 -0.67 -1.08 12.19
C ALA A 168 -1.68 -1.03 13.33
N ILE A 169 -2.49 -2.07 13.45
CA ILE A 169 -3.44 -2.29 14.55
C ILE A 169 -2.81 -3.26 15.54
N GLY A 170 -2.94 -2.98 16.84
CA GLY A 170 -2.41 -3.73 17.97
C GLY A 170 -2.11 -2.77 19.13
N SER A 171 -1.41 -3.21 20.17
CA SER A 171 -1.08 -2.33 21.29
C SER A 171 -0.25 -1.12 20.83
N SER A 172 -0.87 0.05 20.84
CA SER A 172 -0.25 1.32 20.45
C SER A 172 0.99 1.63 21.28
N ILE A 173 0.97 1.28 22.58
CA ILE A 173 2.06 1.49 23.53
C ILE A 173 3.26 0.63 23.16
N TYR A 174 3.07 -0.67 22.96
CA TYR A 174 4.17 -1.60 22.64
C TYR A 174 4.80 -1.30 21.29
N MET A 175 3.97 -1.08 20.26
CA MET A 175 4.46 -0.77 18.92
C MET A 175 5.21 0.58 18.87
N ASN A 176 4.66 1.62 19.51
CA ASN A 176 5.34 2.91 19.57
C ASN A 176 6.68 2.79 20.33
N SER A 177 6.72 2.09 21.46
CA SER A 177 7.95 1.89 22.25
C SER A 177 9.00 1.09 21.46
N ALA A 178 8.60 0.06 20.75
CA ALA A 178 9.50 -0.74 19.92
C ALA A 178 10.15 0.09 18.81
N LEU A 179 9.35 0.91 18.12
CA LEU A 179 9.84 1.73 17.01
C LEU A 179 10.73 2.90 17.46
N THR A 180 10.41 3.53 18.62
CA THR A 180 11.03 4.79 19.06
C THR A 180 12.09 4.63 20.17
N ARG A 181 12.38 3.38 20.60
CA ARG A 181 13.45 3.12 21.58
C ARG A 181 14.79 3.68 21.11
N ALA A 182 15.68 4.00 22.04
CA ALA A 182 17.05 4.42 21.75
C ALA A 182 17.76 3.37 20.86
N GLY A 183 18.36 3.79 19.76
CA GLY A 183 18.94 2.91 18.75
C GLY A 183 17.91 2.12 17.93
N GLY A 184 16.61 2.44 18.04
CA GLY A 184 15.53 1.76 17.34
C GLY A 184 15.39 2.17 15.87
N THR A 185 14.41 1.54 15.22
CA THR A 185 14.20 1.65 13.77
C THR A 185 13.97 3.09 13.32
N ILE A 186 13.17 3.88 14.02
CA ILE A 186 12.87 5.27 13.63
C ILE A 186 14.09 6.18 13.79
N GLU A 187 14.89 6.02 14.87
CA GLU A 187 16.12 6.78 15.06
C GLU A 187 17.15 6.45 13.97
N TYR A 188 17.26 5.17 13.61
CA TYR A 188 18.13 4.73 12.52
C TYR A 188 17.73 5.35 11.18
N LEU A 189 16.43 5.25 10.82
CA LEU A 189 15.89 5.78 9.56
C LEU A 189 16.04 7.30 9.45
N ASN A 190 15.87 8.03 10.55
CA ASN A 190 16.00 9.51 10.57
C ASN A 190 17.41 10.02 10.33
N ARG A 191 18.42 9.14 10.19
CA ARG A 191 19.77 9.54 9.78
C ARG A 191 19.85 9.90 8.30
N TYR A 192 18.92 9.40 7.48
CA TYR A 192 18.96 9.58 6.03
C TYR A 192 17.59 9.88 5.38
N ILE A 193 16.48 9.39 5.92
CA ILE A 193 15.12 9.72 5.46
C ILE A 193 14.33 10.41 6.58
N GLN A 194 13.11 10.85 6.30
CA GLN A 194 12.20 11.40 7.30
C GLN A 194 11.25 10.30 7.76
N ALA A 195 11.38 9.86 9.02
CA ALA A 195 10.51 8.85 9.62
C ALA A 195 9.80 9.42 10.86
N SER A 196 8.51 9.17 10.98
CA SER A 196 7.70 9.60 12.13
C SER A 196 6.68 8.53 12.50
N VAL A 197 6.33 8.51 13.80
CA VAL A 197 5.31 7.61 14.37
C VAL A 197 4.25 8.44 15.07
N LYS A 198 2.98 8.05 14.91
CA LYS A 198 1.84 8.60 15.64
C LYS A 198 1.00 7.45 16.17
N THR A 199 0.57 7.52 17.42
CA THR A 199 -0.44 6.63 17.98
C THR A 199 -1.84 7.08 17.59
N SER A 200 -2.77 6.14 17.47
CA SER A 200 -4.19 6.42 17.22
C SER A 200 -5.05 5.36 17.89
N ASN A 201 -6.17 5.77 18.45
CA ASN A 201 -7.15 4.87 19.08
C ASN A 201 -8.13 4.25 18.08
N ASN A 202 -8.14 4.76 16.83
CA ASN A 202 -9.02 4.26 15.79
C ASN A 202 -8.31 4.33 14.44
N ILE A 203 -7.79 3.18 14.02
CA ILE A 203 -7.15 2.97 12.72
C ILE A 203 -8.02 1.98 11.95
N THR A 204 -8.38 2.33 10.74
CA THR A 204 -9.06 1.41 9.82
C THR A 204 -8.03 0.89 8.81
N ILE A 205 -8.00 -0.43 8.65
CA ILE A 205 -7.18 -1.13 7.64
C ILE A 205 -8.11 -1.97 6.78
N GLY A 206 -8.13 -1.70 5.49
CA GLY A 206 -8.96 -2.41 4.51
C GLY A 206 -8.57 -3.89 4.37
N LYS A 207 -9.48 -4.67 3.80
CA LYS A 207 -9.23 -6.06 3.42
C LYS A 207 -8.19 -6.15 2.29
N TYR A 208 -7.56 -7.30 2.17
CA TYR A 208 -6.71 -7.62 1.02
C TYR A 208 -7.57 -7.75 -0.25
N THR A 209 -7.19 -7.04 -1.29
CA THR A 209 -7.93 -6.98 -2.56
C THR A 209 -7.40 -7.93 -3.63
N GLY A 210 -6.27 -8.59 -3.36
CA GLY A 210 -5.71 -9.58 -4.27
C GLY A 210 -6.36 -10.96 -4.13
N VAL A 211 -5.99 -11.88 -5.02
CA VAL A 211 -6.54 -13.24 -5.03
C VAL A 211 -5.70 -14.16 -4.14
N LEU A 212 -6.33 -14.76 -3.12
CA LEU A 212 -5.77 -15.84 -2.31
C LEU A 212 -6.36 -17.17 -2.81
N ASN A 213 -5.72 -17.80 -3.78
CA ASN A 213 -6.18 -19.10 -4.33
C ASN A 213 -5.02 -20.10 -4.35
N PRO A 214 -4.73 -20.80 -3.23
CA PRO A 214 -3.70 -21.80 -3.16
C PRO A 214 -4.11 -23.04 -3.98
N LYS A 215 -3.30 -23.41 -4.98
CA LYS A 215 -3.56 -24.57 -5.84
C LYS A 215 -2.82 -25.84 -5.41
N TYR A 216 -1.75 -25.69 -4.64
CA TYR A 216 -0.82 -26.78 -4.34
C TYR A 216 -0.80 -27.19 -2.87
N ILE A 217 -1.38 -26.36 -1.98
CA ILE A 217 -1.51 -26.65 -0.55
C ILE A 217 -2.64 -27.66 -0.36
N LYS A 218 -2.38 -28.75 0.37
CA LYS A 218 -3.36 -29.76 0.76
C LYS A 218 -3.30 -29.95 2.27
N TYR A 219 -4.43 -30.33 2.85
CA TYR A 219 -4.44 -30.75 4.26
C TYR A 219 -3.65 -32.05 4.40
N THR A 220 -2.89 -32.17 5.49
CA THR A 220 -2.36 -33.47 5.96
C THR A 220 -3.38 -34.06 6.90
N GLU A 221 -3.82 -35.29 6.65
CA GLU A 221 -4.65 -36.10 7.55
C GLU A 221 -3.86 -36.51 8.81
#